data_32b2f66bb343e86c1437917f4215c3ea
#
_entry.id   32b2f66bb343e86c1437917f4215c3ea
#
_cell.length_a   1.000
_cell.length_b   1.000
_cell.length_c   1.000
_cell.angle_alpha   90.00
_cell.angle_beta   90.00
_cell.angle_gamma   90.00
#
_symmetry.space_group_name_H-M   'P 1'
#
loop_
_entity.id
_entity.type
_entity.pdbx_description
1 polymer ?
#
loop_
_entity_poly.entity_id
_entity_poly.type
_entity_poly.pdbx_seq_one_letter_code
_entity_poly.pdbx_strand_id
1 'polypeptide(L)'
;MLILPIAVLCPVVLNTDVLIIGGGPAGSYLARYLVKNHFNGDVTLIDKRSVIYAPVICGELLPSEDLLRPWINKELYGVLLTTLRETLHKEFIVNNIKELNIIINDRVAATMPFRTYLIDKGALIRNIVEEAVNYGAKVRFGTTALKCVGKDNEYECVVHDRQSGEYAIRTKVIVGADAYPSIIDLSLGITNGFNPEDLIIATSARAFGKYDEDKAVIIMDPDLAPGGFAWIFPRGDGIHNIGVGVRNNVAWIGNNPLNYHEEFTRRFGLKQLQRSVLMKTIPVGGLANRYGTDNAYLIGDAVGSVIPTNGAGINPAMITAHLLGESMIHGTNYTKLMNRVFKPLMDRMVLFRRVGDPLLMNRKAMERAMKLSSRLMVSSIYDATLSSMKLSTLIKFLLGYPLIRLIS
;
A
#
# COMPACT_ATOMS: atom_id res chain seq x y z
N MET A 1 18.99 55.38 -10.56
CA MET A 1 18.70 53.92 -10.55
C MET A 1 17.45 53.73 -9.68
N LEU A 2 16.28 53.75 -10.31
CA LEU A 2 14.98 53.53 -9.59
C LEU A 2 14.86 52.06 -9.29
N ILE A 3 14.91 51.71 -8.00
CA ILE A 3 14.53 50.37 -7.50
C ILE A 3 13.00 50.36 -7.50
N LEU A 4 12.41 49.74 -8.51
CA LEU A 4 10.99 49.41 -8.48
C LEU A 4 10.74 48.45 -7.32
N PRO A 5 9.73 48.68 -6.45
CA PRO A 5 9.39 47.73 -5.43
C PRO A 5 8.94 46.44 -6.11
N ILE A 6 9.58 45.30 -5.79
CA ILE A 6 9.07 44.00 -6.12
C ILE A 6 7.70 43.92 -5.42
N ALA A 7 6.65 43.99 -6.22
CA ALA A 7 5.31 43.71 -5.74
C ALA A 7 5.34 42.29 -5.17
N VAL A 8 5.32 42.19 -3.86
CA VAL A 8 5.02 40.93 -3.16
C VAL A 8 3.57 40.64 -3.52
N LEU A 9 3.37 39.89 -4.61
CA LEU A 9 2.06 39.32 -4.94
C LEU A 9 1.68 38.50 -3.71
N CYS A 10 0.65 38.95 -2.95
CA CYS A 10 0.04 38.11 -1.92
C CYS A 10 -0.29 36.78 -2.58
N PRO A 11 0.23 35.66 -2.08
CA PRO A 11 -0.05 34.36 -2.67
C PRO A 11 -1.57 34.17 -2.70
N VAL A 12 -2.09 33.74 -3.85
CA VAL A 12 -3.52 33.39 -3.96
C VAL A 12 -3.80 32.32 -2.90
N VAL A 13 -4.75 32.56 -2.02
CA VAL A 13 -5.15 31.61 -0.96
C VAL A 13 -6.48 31.00 -1.37
N LEU A 14 -6.50 29.70 -1.56
CA LEU A 14 -7.74 28.93 -1.75
C LEU A 14 -8.21 28.39 -0.38
N ASN A 15 -9.51 28.34 -0.18
CA ASN A 15 -10.09 27.79 1.05
C ASN A 15 -10.87 26.50 0.73
N THR A 16 -10.83 25.57 1.67
CA THR A 16 -11.62 24.34 1.65
C THR A 16 -11.86 23.88 3.10
N ASP A 17 -12.90 23.09 3.37
CA ASP A 17 -13.11 22.54 4.71
C ASP A 17 -12.22 21.30 4.95
N VAL A 18 -12.05 20.46 3.93
CA VAL A 18 -11.21 19.26 3.98
C VAL A 18 -10.23 19.28 2.82
N LEU A 19 -8.92 19.23 3.12
CA LEU A 19 -7.87 19.05 2.13
C LEU A 19 -7.29 17.64 2.24
N ILE A 20 -7.44 16.86 1.17
CA ILE A 20 -6.86 15.51 1.05
C ILE A 20 -5.66 15.58 0.12
N ILE A 21 -4.50 15.13 0.60
CA ILE A 21 -3.24 15.14 -0.16
C ILE A 21 -2.90 13.71 -0.57
N GLY A 22 -2.95 13.45 -1.89
CA GLY A 22 -2.68 12.15 -2.51
C GLY A 22 -3.92 11.47 -3.07
N GLY A 23 -4.01 11.36 -4.41
CA GLY A 23 -5.09 10.71 -5.17
C GLY A 23 -4.86 9.21 -5.39
N GLY A 24 -4.31 8.52 -4.39
CA GLY A 24 -4.21 7.05 -4.36
C GLY A 24 -5.51 6.39 -3.89
N PRO A 25 -5.52 5.06 -3.66
CA PRO A 25 -6.72 4.34 -3.21
C PRO A 25 -7.37 4.96 -1.95
N ALA A 26 -6.56 5.41 -0.98
CA ALA A 26 -7.07 6.00 0.26
C ALA A 26 -7.72 7.37 0.02
N GLY A 27 -6.97 8.32 -0.58
CA GLY A 27 -7.46 9.69 -0.73
C GLY A 27 -8.61 9.80 -1.70
N SER A 28 -8.58 9.07 -2.82
CA SER A 28 -9.69 9.04 -3.78
C SER A 28 -10.95 8.45 -3.16
N TYR A 29 -10.81 7.34 -2.39
CA TYR A 29 -11.96 6.74 -1.71
C TYR A 29 -12.53 7.68 -0.64
N LEU A 30 -11.69 8.33 0.17
CA LEU A 30 -12.15 9.27 1.19
C LEU A 30 -12.89 10.47 0.56
N ALA A 31 -12.32 11.09 -0.49
CA ALA A 31 -12.96 12.20 -1.19
C ALA A 31 -14.37 11.81 -1.66
N ARG A 32 -14.47 10.67 -2.37
CA ARG A 32 -15.75 10.12 -2.82
C ARG A 32 -16.69 9.83 -1.64
N TYR A 33 -16.19 9.19 -0.59
CA TYR A 33 -16.99 8.80 0.58
C TYR A 33 -17.63 10.02 1.24
N LEU A 34 -16.87 11.09 1.49
CA LEU A 34 -17.35 12.29 2.15
C LEU A 34 -18.46 12.98 1.33
N VAL A 35 -18.22 13.23 0.04
CA VAL A 35 -19.21 13.95 -0.78
C VAL A 35 -20.45 13.10 -1.09
N LYS A 36 -20.28 11.78 -1.27
CA LYS A 36 -21.40 10.85 -1.48
C LYS A 36 -22.30 10.73 -0.24
N ASN A 37 -21.74 10.82 0.95
CA ASN A 37 -22.47 10.76 2.22
C ASN A 37 -22.79 12.16 2.77
N HIS A 38 -22.87 13.18 1.89
CA HIS A 38 -23.33 14.53 2.22
C HIS A 38 -22.57 15.21 3.36
N PHE A 39 -21.23 15.05 3.38
CA PHE A 39 -20.39 15.83 4.29
C PHE A 39 -20.68 17.32 4.13
N ASN A 40 -20.95 18.02 5.23
CA ASN A 40 -21.30 19.44 5.22
C ASN A 40 -20.02 20.28 5.13
N GLY A 41 -19.51 20.48 3.93
CA GLY A 41 -18.33 21.30 3.66
C GLY A 41 -17.67 20.97 2.32
N ASP A 42 -16.76 21.83 1.92
CA ASP A 42 -15.97 21.69 0.70
C ASP A 42 -14.87 20.63 0.87
N VAL A 43 -14.81 19.67 -0.04
CA VAL A 43 -13.77 18.63 -0.08
C VAL A 43 -12.86 18.85 -1.29
N THR A 44 -11.57 19.06 -1.03
CA THR A 44 -10.55 19.22 -2.08
C THR A 44 -9.53 18.09 -2.01
N LEU A 45 -9.30 17.41 -3.13
CA LEU A 45 -8.27 16.40 -3.33
C LEU A 45 -7.18 16.95 -4.24
N ILE A 46 -5.92 16.88 -3.82
CA ILE A 46 -4.77 17.22 -4.67
C ILE A 46 -3.85 16.02 -4.87
N ASP A 47 -3.24 15.91 -6.04
CA ASP A 47 -2.21 14.88 -6.33
C ASP A 47 -1.10 15.46 -7.23
N LYS A 48 0.15 15.12 -6.92
CA LYS A 48 1.33 15.55 -7.67
C LYS A 48 1.39 15.02 -9.11
N ARG A 49 0.73 13.90 -9.39
CA ARG A 49 0.65 13.32 -10.74
C ARG A 49 -0.26 14.17 -11.60
N SER A 50 0.12 14.41 -12.85
CA SER A 50 -0.67 15.16 -13.83
C SER A 50 -1.78 14.33 -14.48
N VAL A 51 -1.71 13.00 -14.36
CA VAL A 51 -2.71 12.05 -14.88
C VAL A 51 -3.21 11.19 -13.71
N ILE A 52 -4.52 10.98 -13.67
CA ILE A 52 -5.16 10.21 -12.62
C ILE A 52 -4.50 8.83 -12.52
N TYR A 53 -3.84 8.59 -11.40
CA TYR A 53 -3.18 7.36 -11.03
C TYR A 53 -2.25 6.74 -12.11
N ALA A 54 -1.45 7.55 -12.76
CA ALA A 54 -0.38 7.09 -13.67
C ALA A 54 0.96 7.74 -13.27
N PRO A 55 2.08 6.98 -13.28
CA PRO A 55 2.16 5.53 -13.50
C PRO A 55 1.67 4.68 -12.31
N VAL A 56 1.24 3.45 -12.58
CA VAL A 56 0.81 2.48 -11.55
C VAL A 56 2.02 1.72 -11.01
N ILE A 57 2.28 1.83 -9.71
CA ILE A 57 3.33 1.06 -9.00
C ILE A 57 2.62 0.14 -8.02
N CYS A 58 2.38 -1.12 -8.40
CA CYS A 58 1.61 -2.09 -7.61
C CYS A 58 1.65 -3.47 -8.26
N GLY A 59 1.52 -4.54 -7.47
CA GLY A 59 1.23 -5.88 -7.97
C GLY A 59 -0.18 -6.03 -8.55
N GLU A 60 -1.12 -5.14 -8.19
CA GLU A 60 -2.51 -5.09 -8.69
C GLU A 60 -3.34 -6.34 -8.38
N LEU A 61 -2.92 -7.13 -7.41
CA LEU A 61 -3.62 -8.34 -6.98
C LEU A 61 -4.58 -8.01 -5.83
N LEU A 62 -5.85 -8.38 -5.98
CA LEU A 62 -6.89 -8.24 -4.96
C LEU A 62 -7.48 -9.62 -4.62
N PRO A 63 -7.52 -10.02 -3.34
CA PRO A 63 -8.16 -11.26 -2.95
C PRO A 63 -9.68 -11.19 -3.16
N SER A 64 -10.30 -12.33 -3.52
CA SER A 64 -11.76 -12.45 -3.52
C SER A 64 -12.32 -12.39 -2.09
N GLU A 65 -13.60 -12.04 -1.97
CA GLU A 65 -14.29 -11.98 -0.68
C GLU A 65 -14.19 -13.31 0.10
N ASP A 66 -14.36 -14.44 -0.58
CA ASP A 66 -14.34 -15.79 0.01
C ASP A 66 -12.98 -16.13 0.63
N LEU A 67 -11.90 -15.61 0.05
CA LEU A 67 -10.55 -15.90 0.48
C LEU A 67 -10.23 -15.26 1.85
N LEU A 68 -10.83 -14.11 2.16
CA LEU A 68 -10.55 -13.33 3.37
C LEU A 68 -11.54 -13.60 4.52
N ARG A 69 -12.75 -14.06 4.20
CA ARG A 69 -13.84 -14.19 5.16
C ARG A 69 -13.51 -14.96 6.45
N PRO A 70 -12.78 -16.10 6.41
CA PRO A 70 -12.54 -16.91 7.63
C PRO A 70 -11.54 -16.27 8.62
N TRP A 71 -10.85 -15.18 8.25
CA TRP A 71 -9.62 -14.77 8.89
C TRP A 71 -9.66 -13.41 9.56
N ILE A 72 -10.66 -12.60 9.23
CA ILE A 72 -10.83 -11.24 9.77
C ILE A 72 -12.07 -11.18 10.68
N ASN A 73 -12.06 -10.24 11.63
CA ASN A 73 -13.24 -10.07 12.49
C ASN A 73 -14.44 -9.57 11.69
N LYS A 74 -15.64 -9.78 12.22
CA LYS A 74 -16.91 -9.49 11.52
C LYS A 74 -17.03 -8.00 11.11
N GLU A 75 -16.58 -7.08 11.95
CA GLU A 75 -16.67 -5.65 11.68
C GLU A 75 -15.71 -5.24 10.55
N LEU A 76 -14.45 -5.67 10.62
CA LEU A 76 -13.48 -5.46 9.55
C LEU A 76 -13.94 -6.10 8.23
N TYR A 77 -14.53 -7.29 8.30
CA TYR A 77 -15.08 -7.95 7.11
C TYR A 77 -16.21 -7.14 6.50
N GLY A 78 -17.10 -6.57 7.32
CA GLY A 78 -18.16 -5.65 6.86
C GLY A 78 -17.59 -4.44 6.12
N VAL A 79 -16.59 -3.76 6.70
CA VAL A 79 -15.92 -2.61 6.07
C VAL A 79 -15.26 -3.01 4.74
N LEU A 80 -14.54 -4.14 4.72
CA LEU A 80 -13.91 -4.66 3.50
C LEU A 80 -14.94 -4.93 2.39
N LEU A 81 -16.06 -5.59 2.72
CA LEU A 81 -17.12 -5.84 1.76
C LEU A 81 -17.74 -4.56 1.21
N THR A 82 -17.98 -3.58 2.07
CA THR A 82 -18.51 -2.27 1.67
C THR A 82 -17.55 -1.59 0.70
N THR A 83 -16.27 -1.51 1.05
CA THR A 83 -15.27 -0.86 0.18
C THR A 83 -15.13 -1.57 -1.17
N LEU A 84 -15.13 -2.90 -1.19
CA LEU A 84 -15.03 -3.66 -2.45
C LEU A 84 -16.27 -3.54 -3.32
N ARG A 85 -17.48 -3.68 -2.75
CA ARG A 85 -18.75 -3.58 -3.50
C ARG A 85 -18.97 -2.21 -4.09
N GLU A 86 -18.49 -1.19 -3.42
CA GLU A 86 -18.62 0.20 -3.87
C GLU A 86 -17.59 0.58 -4.95
N THR A 87 -16.48 -0.14 -5.09
CA THR A 87 -15.39 0.29 -5.95
C THR A 87 -14.95 -0.73 -6.99
N LEU A 88 -15.05 -2.03 -6.71
CA LEU A 88 -14.58 -3.07 -7.62
C LEU A 88 -15.69 -3.51 -8.57
N HIS A 89 -15.69 -2.96 -9.77
CA HIS A 89 -16.58 -3.39 -10.85
C HIS A 89 -15.88 -4.42 -11.75
N LYS A 90 -16.67 -5.23 -12.45
CA LYS A 90 -16.16 -6.31 -13.33
C LYS A 90 -15.22 -5.80 -14.42
N GLU A 91 -15.48 -4.61 -14.94
CA GLU A 91 -14.65 -3.97 -15.98
C GLU A 91 -13.23 -3.65 -15.55
N PHE A 92 -12.96 -3.59 -14.25
CA PHE A 92 -11.60 -3.36 -13.72
C PHE A 92 -10.83 -4.66 -13.50
N ILE A 93 -11.48 -5.82 -13.60
CA ILE A 93 -10.85 -7.13 -13.48
C ILE A 93 -10.24 -7.51 -14.81
N VAL A 94 -8.92 -7.53 -14.90
CA VAL A 94 -8.20 -7.88 -16.11
C VAL A 94 -7.87 -9.37 -16.19
N ASN A 95 -7.79 -10.05 -15.04
CA ASN A 95 -7.60 -11.51 -15.02
C ASN A 95 -8.12 -12.14 -13.70
N ASN A 96 -8.53 -13.40 -13.78
CA ASN A 96 -8.97 -14.21 -12.66
C ASN A 96 -7.90 -15.26 -12.32
N ILE A 97 -7.30 -15.12 -11.15
CA ILE A 97 -6.29 -16.06 -10.65
C ILE A 97 -6.99 -17.15 -9.83
N LYS A 98 -6.62 -18.40 -10.07
CA LYS A 98 -7.19 -19.58 -9.39
C LYS A 98 -6.23 -20.22 -8.42
N GLU A 99 -4.92 -20.16 -8.72
CA GLU A 99 -3.88 -20.83 -7.96
C GLU A 99 -2.71 -19.90 -7.66
N LEU A 100 -1.97 -20.24 -6.61
CA LEU A 100 -0.70 -19.62 -6.23
C LEU A 100 0.40 -20.68 -6.29
N ASN A 101 1.41 -20.42 -7.10
CA ASN A 101 2.67 -21.13 -7.08
C ASN A 101 3.64 -20.45 -6.11
N ILE A 102 4.10 -21.18 -5.12
CA ILE A 102 5.14 -20.76 -4.17
C ILE A 102 6.46 -21.38 -4.62
N ILE A 103 7.40 -20.55 -5.03
CA ILE A 103 8.76 -20.97 -5.40
C ILE A 103 9.70 -20.61 -4.25
N ILE A 104 10.49 -21.56 -3.81
CA ILE A 104 11.53 -21.37 -2.80
C ILE A 104 12.84 -21.89 -3.36
N ASN A 105 13.85 -21.00 -3.43
CA ASN A 105 15.19 -21.34 -3.95
C ASN A 105 15.12 -22.13 -5.29
N ASP A 106 14.43 -21.56 -6.30
CA ASP A 106 14.25 -22.07 -7.67
C ASP A 106 13.38 -23.33 -7.81
N ARG A 107 12.74 -23.80 -6.76
CA ARG A 107 11.88 -24.99 -6.83
C ARG A 107 10.47 -24.64 -6.46
N VAL A 108 9.50 -25.14 -7.24
CA VAL A 108 8.09 -25.07 -6.86
C VAL A 108 7.91 -25.90 -5.59
N ALA A 109 7.71 -25.19 -4.48
CA ALA A 109 7.47 -25.80 -3.17
C ALA A 109 6.03 -26.23 -3.00
N ALA A 110 5.09 -25.49 -3.58
CA ALA A 110 3.67 -25.83 -3.60
C ALA A 110 2.89 -25.05 -4.66
N THR A 111 1.78 -25.63 -5.08
CA THR A 111 0.67 -24.96 -5.78
C THR A 111 -0.57 -25.07 -4.90
N MET A 112 -1.23 -23.94 -4.63
CA MET A 112 -2.35 -23.87 -3.70
C MET A 112 -3.53 -23.10 -4.29
N PRO A 113 -4.78 -23.43 -3.93
CA PRO A 113 -5.95 -22.67 -4.37
C PRO A 113 -5.85 -21.20 -3.93
N PHE A 114 -6.02 -20.27 -4.88
CA PHE A 114 -5.84 -18.84 -4.62
C PHE A 114 -6.78 -18.01 -5.48
N ARG A 115 -8.03 -17.88 -5.05
CA ARG A 115 -9.02 -17.10 -5.79
C ARG A 115 -8.81 -15.62 -5.59
N THR A 116 -8.21 -14.95 -6.58
CA THR A 116 -7.92 -13.52 -6.56
C THR A 116 -8.17 -12.90 -7.91
N TYR A 117 -8.28 -11.59 -7.92
CA TYR A 117 -8.42 -10.78 -9.14
C TYR A 117 -7.15 -10.01 -9.39
N LEU A 118 -6.66 -10.04 -10.61
CA LEU A 118 -5.74 -9.02 -11.09
C LEU A 118 -6.57 -7.89 -11.70
N ILE A 119 -6.34 -6.66 -11.25
CA ILE A 119 -7.15 -5.51 -11.64
C ILE A 119 -6.37 -4.47 -12.44
N ASP A 120 -7.06 -3.65 -13.21
CA ASP A 120 -6.55 -2.35 -13.65
C ASP A 120 -6.76 -1.32 -12.53
N LYS A 121 -5.76 -1.20 -11.67
CA LYS A 121 -5.78 -0.24 -10.55
C LYS A 121 -5.91 1.20 -11.03
N GLY A 122 -5.35 1.53 -12.19
CA GLY A 122 -5.46 2.86 -12.78
C GLY A 122 -6.91 3.20 -13.15
N ALA A 123 -7.59 2.27 -13.82
CA ALA A 123 -9.00 2.42 -14.18
C ALA A 123 -9.90 2.51 -12.94
N LEU A 124 -9.68 1.63 -11.95
CA LEU A 124 -10.42 1.65 -10.69
C LEU A 124 -10.30 3.01 -9.98
N ILE A 125 -9.09 3.57 -9.85
CA ILE A 125 -8.90 4.86 -9.18
C ILE A 125 -9.49 6.01 -10.00
N ARG A 126 -9.40 5.99 -11.32
CA ARG A 126 -10.06 6.97 -12.19
C ARG A 126 -11.56 7.01 -11.92
N ASN A 127 -12.21 5.85 -11.92
CA ASN A 127 -13.65 5.77 -11.64
C ASN A 127 -14.02 6.35 -10.27
N ILE A 128 -13.26 6.00 -9.21
CA ILE A 128 -13.49 6.54 -7.87
C ILE A 128 -13.36 8.07 -7.85
N VAL A 129 -12.38 8.64 -8.55
CA VAL A 129 -12.19 10.07 -8.66
C VAL A 129 -13.31 10.75 -9.46
N GLU A 130 -13.72 10.16 -10.58
CA GLU A 130 -14.82 10.65 -11.40
C GLU A 130 -16.14 10.68 -10.60
N GLU A 131 -16.42 9.63 -9.84
CA GLU A 131 -17.56 9.63 -8.91
C GLU A 131 -17.43 10.74 -7.86
N ALA A 132 -16.24 10.92 -7.25
CA ALA A 132 -16.00 11.98 -6.28
C ALA A 132 -16.31 13.38 -6.88
N VAL A 133 -15.85 13.65 -8.10
CA VAL A 133 -16.13 14.90 -8.82
C VAL A 133 -17.64 15.05 -9.10
N ASN A 134 -18.28 13.98 -9.55
CA ASN A 134 -19.74 14.00 -9.84
C ASN A 134 -20.58 14.27 -8.59
N TYR A 135 -20.10 13.88 -7.41
CA TYR A 135 -20.75 14.21 -6.12
C TYR A 135 -20.31 15.56 -5.53
N GLY A 136 -19.41 16.31 -6.20
CA GLY A 136 -19.04 17.68 -5.83
C GLY A 136 -17.65 17.87 -5.21
N ALA A 137 -16.80 16.87 -5.18
CA ALA A 137 -15.41 17.05 -4.75
C ALA A 137 -14.62 17.91 -5.75
N LYS A 138 -13.79 18.81 -5.25
CA LYS A 138 -12.84 19.58 -6.05
C LYS A 138 -11.55 18.77 -6.18
N VAL A 139 -11.11 18.46 -7.40
CA VAL A 139 -9.93 17.62 -7.62
C VAL A 139 -8.90 18.37 -8.47
N ARG A 140 -7.62 18.38 -8.04
CA ARG A 140 -6.50 19.05 -8.71
C ARG A 140 -5.34 18.09 -8.89
N PHE A 141 -5.11 17.67 -10.13
CA PHE A 141 -3.93 16.90 -10.53
C PHE A 141 -2.80 17.83 -10.95
N GLY A 142 -1.54 17.36 -10.83
CA GLY A 142 -0.37 18.19 -11.09
C GLY A 142 -0.04 19.15 -9.95
N THR A 143 -0.72 19.02 -8.81
CA THR A 143 -0.56 19.88 -7.63
C THR A 143 0.18 19.13 -6.52
N THR A 144 1.35 19.61 -6.16
CA THR A 144 2.23 19.01 -5.14
C THR A 144 2.20 19.83 -3.86
N ALA A 145 1.87 19.21 -2.73
CA ALA A 145 2.05 19.83 -1.43
C ALA A 145 3.55 19.91 -1.10
N LEU A 146 4.03 21.10 -0.75
CA LEU A 146 5.42 21.35 -0.40
C LEU A 146 5.65 21.37 1.11
N LYS A 147 4.77 22.04 1.83
CA LYS A 147 4.83 22.18 3.29
C LYS A 147 3.45 22.55 3.82
N CYS A 148 3.10 22.02 5.00
CA CYS A 148 1.88 22.38 5.69
C CYS A 148 2.19 22.79 7.14
N VAL A 149 1.47 23.79 7.66
CA VAL A 149 1.64 24.28 9.02
C VAL A 149 0.27 24.47 9.68
N GLY A 150 0.18 24.21 10.97
CA GLY A 150 -0.98 24.58 11.77
C GLY A 150 -0.96 26.08 12.07
N LYS A 151 -2.10 26.75 11.93
CA LYS A 151 -2.28 28.19 12.18
C LYS A 151 -3.73 28.47 12.59
N ASP A 152 -3.91 29.09 13.75
CA ASP A 152 -5.23 29.57 14.22
C ASP A 152 -6.37 28.52 14.16
N ASN A 153 -6.09 27.29 14.61
CA ASN A 153 -6.97 26.11 14.55
C ASN A 153 -7.30 25.61 13.13
N GLU A 154 -6.59 26.08 12.14
CA GLU A 154 -6.65 25.63 10.72
C GLU A 154 -5.27 25.18 10.26
N TYR A 155 -5.21 24.70 9.03
CA TYR A 155 -3.95 24.34 8.37
C TYR A 155 -3.77 25.19 7.12
N GLU A 156 -2.54 25.61 6.87
CA GLU A 156 -2.15 26.28 5.64
C GLU A 156 -1.07 25.45 4.94
N CYS A 157 -1.38 25.01 3.71
CA CYS A 157 -0.46 24.24 2.88
C CYS A 157 0.02 25.07 1.68
N VAL A 158 1.31 25.24 1.56
CA VAL A 158 1.94 25.75 0.33
C VAL A 158 1.99 24.60 -0.66
N VAL A 159 1.46 24.82 -1.83
CA VAL A 159 1.42 23.85 -2.92
C VAL A 159 2.04 24.44 -4.18
N HIS A 160 2.63 23.59 -5.01
CA HIS A 160 3.08 23.93 -6.35
C HIS A 160 2.21 23.21 -7.37
N ASP A 161 1.51 23.97 -8.17
CA ASP A 161 0.69 23.52 -9.30
C ASP A 161 1.42 23.75 -10.60
N ARG A 162 1.43 22.78 -11.49
CA ARG A 162 2.19 22.84 -12.76
C ARG A 162 1.73 23.94 -13.70
N GLN A 163 0.48 24.40 -13.60
CA GLN A 163 -0.09 25.43 -14.46
C GLN A 163 -0.09 26.80 -13.80
N SER A 164 -0.43 26.84 -12.50
CA SER A 164 -0.67 28.07 -11.75
C SER A 164 0.52 28.54 -10.90
N GLY A 165 1.58 27.70 -10.76
CA GLY A 165 2.71 28.01 -9.87
C GLY A 165 2.38 27.75 -8.40
N GLU A 166 3.04 28.51 -7.51
CA GLU A 166 2.87 28.33 -6.05
C GLU A 166 1.73 29.18 -5.51
N TYR A 167 0.92 28.56 -4.65
CA TYR A 167 -0.12 29.22 -3.88
C TYR A 167 -0.37 28.49 -2.55
N ALA A 168 -1.18 29.07 -1.68
CA ALA A 168 -1.55 28.46 -0.42
C ALA A 168 -2.99 27.90 -0.46
N ILE A 169 -3.21 26.79 0.23
CA ILE A 169 -4.53 26.24 0.51
C ILE A 169 -4.75 26.24 2.01
N ARG A 170 -5.82 26.89 2.45
CA ARG A 170 -6.24 26.93 3.86
C ARG A 170 -7.37 25.93 4.08
N THR A 171 -7.31 25.18 5.20
CA THR A 171 -8.28 24.12 5.46
C THR A 171 -8.47 23.89 6.97
N LYS A 172 -9.70 23.51 7.37
CA LYS A 172 -10.01 23.11 8.75
C LYS A 172 -9.54 21.70 9.08
N VAL A 173 -9.57 20.81 8.10
CA VAL A 173 -9.17 19.41 8.24
C VAL A 173 -8.18 19.07 7.14
N ILE A 174 -7.04 18.47 7.53
CA ILE A 174 -6.03 18.03 6.57
C ILE A 174 -5.81 16.53 6.68
N VAL A 175 -5.71 15.85 5.51
CA VAL A 175 -5.54 14.40 5.44
C VAL A 175 -4.35 14.05 4.54
N GLY A 176 -3.33 13.41 5.14
CA GLY A 176 -2.21 12.79 4.42
C GLY A 176 -2.61 11.41 3.89
N ALA A 177 -2.78 11.32 2.58
CA ALA A 177 -2.99 10.09 1.80
C ALA A 177 -1.92 9.91 0.72
N ASP A 178 -0.77 10.55 0.91
CA ASP A 178 0.33 10.78 -0.02
C ASP A 178 1.42 9.70 0.03
N ALA A 179 1.08 8.57 0.64
CA ALA A 179 1.93 7.40 0.81
C ALA A 179 3.10 7.63 1.80
N TYR A 180 4.24 6.95 1.60
CA TYR A 180 5.42 7.09 2.44
C TYR A 180 6.64 7.50 1.59
N PRO A 181 7.44 8.49 2.04
CA PRO A 181 7.19 9.38 3.19
C PRO A 181 6.01 10.33 2.92
N SER A 182 5.24 10.64 3.97
CA SER A 182 4.12 11.58 3.88
C SER A 182 4.59 13.00 4.18
N ILE A 183 4.25 13.96 3.30
CA ILE A 183 4.58 15.37 3.53
C ILE A 183 3.79 15.94 4.72
N ILE A 184 2.59 15.41 4.98
CA ILE A 184 1.78 15.82 6.12
C ILE A 184 2.40 15.35 7.42
N ASP A 185 2.84 14.09 7.47
CA ASP A 185 3.53 13.58 8.66
C ASP A 185 4.83 14.34 8.93
N LEU A 186 5.65 14.56 7.89
CA LEU A 186 6.89 15.32 7.99
C LEU A 186 6.67 16.80 8.39
N SER A 187 5.59 17.42 7.91
CA SER A 187 5.30 18.83 8.19
C SER A 187 4.74 19.05 9.59
N LEU A 188 3.91 18.13 10.09
CA LEU A 188 3.13 18.29 11.31
C LEU A 188 3.62 17.40 12.47
N GLY A 189 4.55 16.48 12.23
CA GLY A 189 5.11 15.60 13.27
C GLY A 189 4.05 14.71 13.93
N ILE A 190 3.12 14.15 13.13
CA ILE A 190 2.01 13.33 13.63
C ILE A 190 2.55 12.02 14.20
N THR A 191 3.49 11.38 13.49
CA THR A 191 4.08 10.11 13.90
C THR A 191 5.57 10.21 14.18
N ASN A 192 6.17 9.12 14.68
CA ASN A 192 7.62 9.01 14.82
C ASN A 192 8.29 8.44 13.53
N GLY A 193 7.54 8.28 12.43
CA GLY A 193 8.00 7.62 11.22
C GLY A 193 8.11 6.10 11.39
N PHE A 194 8.79 5.45 10.45
CA PHE A 194 9.04 4.00 10.43
C PHE A 194 10.54 3.71 10.47
N ASN A 195 10.95 2.64 11.16
CA ASN A 195 12.34 2.22 11.17
C ASN A 195 12.75 1.72 9.77
N PRO A 196 14.02 1.88 9.37
CA PRO A 196 14.51 1.40 8.07
C PRO A 196 14.27 -0.10 7.82
N GLU A 197 14.35 -0.92 8.85
CA GLU A 197 14.06 -2.36 8.78
C GLU A 197 12.56 -2.68 8.61
N ASP A 198 11.69 -1.71 8.82
CA ASP A 198 10.25 -1.81 8.62
C ASP A 198 9.79 -1.29 7.26
N LEU A 199 10.73 -0.97 6.37
CA LEU A 199 10.46 -0.51 5.02
C LEU A 199 10.89 -1.54 3.98
N ILE A 200 10.10 -1.66 2.90
CA ILE A 200 10.44 -2.41 1.69
C ILE A 200 10.58 -1.41 0.54
N ILE A 201 11.60 -1.54 -0.28
CA ILE A 201 11.65 -0.91 -1.60
C ILE A 201 11.15 -1.94 -2.61
N ALA A 202 10.01 -1.66 -3.19
CA ALA A 202 9.39 -2.50 -4.21
C ALA A 202 9.63 -1.94 -5.60
N THR A 203 10.09 -2.79 -6.51
CA THR A 203 10.16 -2.51 -7.95
C THR A 203 8.88 -3.04 -8.62
N SER A 204 8.47 -2.46 -9.74
CA SER A 204 7.34 -2.94 -10.52
C SER A 204 7.53 -2.65 -12.00
N ALA A 205 7.22 -3.63 -12.86
CA ALA A 205 7.24 -3.51 -14.31
C ALA A 205 6.18 -4.40 -14.96
N ARG A 206 6.02 -4.25 -16.28
CA ARG A 206 5.31 -5.21 -17.14
C ARG A 206 6.32 -6.00 -17.93
N ALA A 207 6.10 -7.31 -18.08
CA ALA A 207 6.97 -8.17 -18.86
C ALA A 207 6.19 -9.26 -19.60
N PHE A 208 6.72 -9.72 -20.73
CA PHE A 208 6.34 -10.98 -21.34
C PHE A 208 7.05 -12.15 -20.66
N GLY A 209 6.35 -13.28 -20.53
CA GLY A 209 6.89 -14.51 -19.98
C GLY A 209 6.00 -15.71 -20.31
N LYS A 210 6.54 -16.92 -20.19
CA LYS A 210 5.79 -18.18 -20.41
C LYS A 210 5.35 -18.74 -19.06
N TYR A 211 4.27 -18.18 -18.51
CA TYR A 211 3.68 -18.60 -17.24
C TYR A 211 2.19 -18.87 -17.43
N ASP A 212 1.64 -19.74 -16.59
CA ASP A 212 0.21 -20.07 -16.60
C ASP A 212 -0.63 -18.82 -16.32
N GLU A 213 -1.62 -18.57 -17.14
CA GLU A 213 -2.44 -17.35 -17.06
C GLU A 213 -3.37 -17.30 -15.84
N ASP A 214 -3.64 -18.42 -15.19
CA ASP A 214 -4.50 -18.50 -14.00
C ASP A 214 -3.74 -18.74 -12.69
N LYS A 215 -2.38 -18.67 -12.73
CA LYS A 215 -1.52 -18.89 -11.55
C LYS A 215 -0.68 -17.67 -11.21
N ALA A 216 -0.91 -17.10 -10.05
CA ALA A 216 0.03 -16.16 -9.46
C ALA A 216 1.30 -16.88 -9.00
N VAL A 217 2.46 -16.26 -9.14
CA VAL A 217 3.73 -16.81 -8.67
C VAL A 217 4.34 -15.88 -7.64
N ILE A 218 4.73 -16.43 -6.49
CA ILE A 218 5.55 -15.77 -5.46
C ILE A 218 6.86 -16.53 -5.33
N ILE A 219 7.97 -15.82 -5.40
CA ILE A 219 9.32 -16.36 -5.30
C ILE A 219 9.95 -15.85 -4.00
N MET A 220 10.27 -16.77 -3.11
CA MET A 220 10.99 -16.51 -1.86
C MET A 220 12.40 -17.03 -1.97
N ASP A 221 13.33 -16.14 -2.24
CA ASP A 221 14.75 -16.39 -2.34
C ASP A 221 15.52 -15.22 -1.71
N PRO A 222 16.18 -15.41 -0.57
CA PRO A 222 16.92 -14.34 0.11
C PRO A 222 18.05 -13.72 -0.73
N ASP A 223 18.60 -14.43 -1.71
CA ASP A 223 19.63 -13.88 -2.62
C ASP A 223 18.99 -12.99 -3.70
N LEU A 224 17.72 -13.20 -4.03
CA LEU A 224 16.97 -12.46 -5.04
C LEU A 224 16.15 -11.33 -4.44
N ALA A 225 15.55 -11.54 -3.26
CA ALA A 225 14.64 -10.62 -2.62
C ALA A 225 14.85 -10.62 -1.09
N PRO A 226 16.02 -10.16 -0.59
CA PRO A 226 16.33 -10.25 0.83
C PRO A 226 15.30 -9.48 1.69
N GLY A 227 14.69 -10.21 2.63
CA GLY A 227 13.66 -9.71 3.52
C GLY A 227 12.28 -9.45 2.89
N GLY A 228 12.09 -9.91 1.64
CA GLY A 228 10.85 -9.77 0.90
C GLY A 228 10.59 -10.95 -0.04
N PHE A 229 10.04 -10.67 -1.21
CA PHE A 229 9.77 -11.67 -2.26
C PHE A 229 9.70 -11.02 -3.64
N ALA A 230 9.86 -11.85 -4.70
CA ALA A 230 9.54 -11.45 -6.06
C ALA A 230 8.19 -12.04 -6.49
N TRP A 231 7.55 -11.43 -7.49
CA TRP A 231 6.25 -11.89 -7.98
C TRP A 231 6.14 -11.85 -9.50
N ILE A 232 5.30 -12.76 -10.03
CA ILE A 232 4.84 -12.79 -11.41
C ILE A 232 3.33 -13.00 -11.36
N PHE A 233 2.57 -11.96 -11.72
CA PHE A 233 1.11 -11.99 -11.68
C PHE A 233 0.57 -11.82 -13.11
N PRO A 234 -0.06 -12.84 -13.69
CA PRO A 234 -0.51 -12.82 -15.09
C PRO A 234 -1.66 -11.85 -15.30
N ARG A 235 -1.51 -11.00 -16.31
CA ARG A 235 -2.55 -10.04 -16.74
C ARG A 235 -3.39 -10.52 -17.93
N GLY A 236 -3.00 -11.61 -18.58
CA GLY A 236 -3.53 -12.08 -19.84
C GLY A 236 -2.58 -11.79 -21.00
N ASP A 237 -2.77 -12.50 -22.10
CA ASP A 237 -2.01 -12.35 -23.36
C ASP A 237 -0.49 -12.47 -23.21
N GLY A 238 -0.03 -13.30 -22.28
CA GLY A 238 1.38 -13.49 -21.96
C GLY A 238 2.04 -12.30 -21.25
N ILE A 239 1.27 -11.28 -20.88
CA ILE A 239 1.74 -10.11 -20.15
C ILE A 239 1.59 -10.35 -18.64
N HIS A 240 2.62 -10.03 -17.89
CA HIS A 240 2.65 -10.19 -16.44
C HIS A 240 3.00 -8.86 -15.73
N ASN A 241 2.38 -8.65 -14.58
CA ASN A 241 2.84 -7.68 -13.59
C ASN A 241 3.94 -8.35 -12.79
N ILE A 242 5.14 -7.80 -12.83
CA ILE A 242 6.31 -8.36 -12.19
C ILE A 242 6.96 -7.37 -11.24
N GLY A 243 7.64 -7.86 -10.22
CA GLY A 243 8.44 -7.02 -9.35
C GLY A 243 9.18 -7.78 -8.26
N VAL A 244 9.99 -7.03 -7.52
CA VAL A 244 10.78 -7.50 -6.40
C VAL A 244 10.62 -6.54 -5.24
N GLY A 245 10.34 -7.05 -4.05
CA GLY A 245 10.36 -6.30 -2.80
C GLY A 245 11.62 -6.65 -2.01
N VAL A 246 12.43 -5.65 -1.67
CA VAL A 246 13.69 -5.81 -0.92
C VAL A 246 13.63 -4.99 0.35
N ARG A 247 14.07 -5.53 1.48
CA ARG A 247 14.13 -4.81 2.74
C ARG A 247 15.07 -3.61 2.65
N ASN A 248 14.62 -2.44 3.11
CA ASN A 248 15.35 -1.18 2.93
C ASN A 248 16.74 -1.17 3.59
N ASN A 249 16.87 -1.76 4.77
CA ASN A 249 18.17 -1.84 5.46
C ASN A 249 19.22 -2.72 4.74
N VAL A 250 18.81 -3.54 3.77
CA VAL A 250 19.69 -4.40 2.96
C VAL A 250 19.86 -3.84 1.54
N ALA A 251 18.86 -3.13 1.03
CA ALA A 251 18.83 -2.64 -0.35
C ALA A 251 20.02 -1.74 -0.73
N TRP A 252 20.67 -1.11 0.24
CA TRP A 252 21.77 -0.16 0.02
C TRP A 252 23.15 -0.71 0.37
N ILE A 253 23.25 -1.92 0.92
CA ILE A 253 24.50 -2.57 1.26
C ILE A 253 24.96 -3.40 0.05
N GLY A 254 25.63 -2.71 -0.90
CA GLY A 254 26.28 -3.34 -2.05
C GLY A 254 25.41 -3.54 -3.31
N ASN A 255 24.09 -3.55 -3.20
CA ASN A 255 23.19 -3.70 -4.35
C ASN A 255 21.96 -2.80 -4.23
N ASN A 256 21.63 -2.07 -5.30
CA ASN A 256 20.37 -1.33 -5.34
C ASN A 256 19.20 -2.24 -5.77
N PRO A 257 17.93 -1.85 -5.50
CA PRO A 257 16.77 -2.65 -5.86
C PRO A 257 16.63 -2.98 -7.35
N LEU A 258 17.21 -2.17 -8.24
CA LEU A 258 17.20 -2.42 -9.69
C LEU A 258 18.06 -3.63 -10.06
N ASN A 259 19.20 -3.84 -9.41
CA ASN A 259 20.06 -5.00 -9.66
C ASN A 259 19.31 -6.32 -9.31
N TYR A 260 18.57 -6.31 -8.20
CA TYR A 260 17.71 -7.46 -7.85
C TYR A 260 16.59 -7.67 -8.89
N HIS A 261 16.02 -6.59 -9.42
CA HIS A 261 15.02 -6.68 -10.46
C HIS A 261 15.57 -7.23 -11.78
N GLU A 262 16.75 -6.80 -12.19
CA GLU A 262 17.45 -7.29 -13.40
C GLU A 262 17.79 -8.78 -13.27
N GLU A 263 18.36 -9.18 -12.14
CA GLU A 263 18.67 -10.61 -11.87
C GLU A 263 17.39 -11.45 -11.88
N PHE A 264 16.30 -10.95 -11.27
CA PHE A 264 15.00 -11.61 -11.30
C PHE A 264 14.48 -11.81 -12.74
N THR A 265 14.47 -10.77 -13.56
CA THR A 265 13.98 -10.86 -14.93
C THR A 265 14.82 -11.80 -15.77
N ARG A 266 16.15 -11.75 -15.62
CA ARG A 266 17.11 -12.64 -16.30
C ARG A 266 16.88 -14.10 -15.91
N ARG A 267 16.81 -14.40 -14.60
CA ARG A 267 16.72 -15.76 -14.05
C ARG A 267 15.39 -16.43 -14.39
N PHE A 268 14.31 -15.68 -14.44
CA PHE A 268 12.97 -16.18 -14.72
C PHE A 268 12.52 -16.00 -16.18
N GLY A 269 13.41 -15.63 -17.09
CA GLY A 269 13.15 -15.53 -18.52
C GLY A 269 12.09 -14.50 -18.89
N LEU A 270 12.04 -13.38 -18.15
CA LEU A 270 11.06 -12.32 -18.32
C LEU A 270 11.59 -11.22 -19.24
N LYS A 271 10.84 -10.89 -20.29
CA LYS A 271 11.20 -9.81 -21.22
C LYS A 271 10.39 -8.56 -20.85
N GLN A 272 11.06 -7.61 -20.23
CA GLN A 272 10.42 -6.36 -19.79
C GLN A 272 9.90 -5.54 -20.98
N LEU A 273 8.69 -4.99 -20.85
CA LEU A 273 8.03 -4.19 -21.88
C LEU A 273 8.39 -2.71 -21.78
N GLN A 274 8.69 -2.20 -20.59
CA GLN A 274 8.98 -0.81 -20.32
C GLN A 274 10.49 -0.62 -20.19
N ARG A 275 11.01 0.53 -20.67
CA ARG A 275 12.43 0.87 -20.50
C ARG A 275 12.80 1.18 -19.04
N SER A 276 11.84 1.64 -18.23
CA SER A 276 12.07 2.01 -16.84
C SER A 276 11.31 1.11 -15.89
N VAL A 277 11.99 0.70 -14.83
CA VAL A 277 11.40 0.04 -13.67
C VAL A 277 10.90 1.10 -12.70
N LEU A 278 9.68 0.96 -12.26
CA LEU A 278 9.09 1.86 -11.27
C LEU A 278 9.43 1.37 -9.87
N MET A 279 9.68 2.29 -8.95
CA MET A 279 10.01 1.96 -7.56
C MET A 279 9.14 2.72 -6.57
N LYS A 280 8.85 2.09 -5.45
CA LYS A 280 8.12 2.69 -4.33
C LYS A 280 8.60 2.10 -3.01
N THR A 281 8.78 2.96 -2.02
CA THR A 281 8.95 2.54 -0.63
C THR A 281 7.58 2.29 0.01
N ILE A 282 7.43 1.16 0.70
CA ILE A 282 6.22 0.76 1.40
C ILE A 282 6.54 0.40 2.85
N PRO A 283 5.77 0.93 3.83
CA PRO A 283 5.94 0.60 5.24
C PRO A 283 5.27 -0.76 5.53
N VAL A 284 6.04 -1.71 6.03
CA VAL A 284 5.58 -3.04 6.45
C VAL A 284 5.74 -3.26 7.95
N GLY A 285 5.98 -2.18 8.71
CA GLY A 285 6.12 -2.18 10.17
C GLY A 285 4.81 -2.30 10.93
N GLY A 286 3.67 -2.25 10.24
CA GLY A 286 2.35 -2.10 10.82
C GLY A 286 1.94 -0.63 10.93
N LEU A 287 0.87 -0.38 11.67
CA LEU A 287 0.35 0.98 11.83
C LEU A 287 1.31 1.87 12.63
N ALA A 288 1.38 3.13 12.26
CA ALA A 288 2.10 4.15 13.00
C ALA A 288 1.58 4.28 14.45
N ASN A 289 2.37 4.88 15.32
CA ASN A 289 2.03 5.06 16.73
C ASN A 289 0.85 6.01 16.98
N ARG A 290 0.58 6.91 16.02
CA ARG A 290 -0.58 7.82 16.00
C ARG A 290 -1.15 7.87 14.58
N TYR A 291 -2.46 8.12 14.46
CA TYR A 291 -3.18 8.15 13.19
C TYR A 291 -3.64 9.56 12.83
N GLY A 292 -3.49 10.49 13.74
CA GLY A 292 -3.86 11.89 13.58
C GLY A 292 -3.77 12.66 14.88
N THR A 293 -3.88 13.98 14.78
CA THR A 293 -3.93 14.97 15.88
C THR A 293 -4.64 16.22 15.37
N ASP A 294 -5.46 16.86 16.22
CA ASP A 294 -6.05 18.20 15.98
C ASP A 294 -6.60 18.43 14.56
N ASN A 295 -7.46 17.54 14.05
CA ASN A 295 -7.98 17.58 12.68
C ASN A 295 -6.95 17.36 11.56
N ALA A 296 -5.75 16.89 11.86
CA ALA A 296 -4.79 16.36 10.89
C ALA A 296 -4.77 14.83 10.98
N TYR A 297 -4.99 14.14 9.89
CA TYR A 297 -5.11 12.69 9.85
C TYR A 297 -4.19 12.06 8.80
N LEU A 298 -3.80 10.80 9.04
CA LEU A 298 -3.07 9.97 8.09
C LEU A 298 -3.90 8.73 7.73
N ILE A 299 -3.93 8.39 6.43
CA ILE A 299 -4.61 7.20 5.90
C ILE A 299 -3.74 6.50 4.85
N GLY A 300 -4.05 5.25 4.55
CA GLY A 300 -3.31 4.46 3.57
C GLY A 300 -1.87 4.19 4.01
N ASP A 301 -0.94 4.19 3.05
CA ASP A 301 0.47 3.92 3.34
C ASP A 301 1.10 4.99 4.26
N ALA A 302 0.57 6.22 4.29
CA ALA A 302 1.04 7.27 5.18
C ALA A 302 0.91 6.90 6.65
N VAL A 303 -0.12 6.13 7.02
CA VAL A 303 -0.33 5.61 8.39
C VAL A 303 0.22 4.19 8.58
N GLY A 304 0.88 3.62 7.57
CA GLY A 304 1.42 2.26 7.63
C GLY A 304 0.36 1.17 7.48
N SER A 305 -0.71 1.40 6.71
CA SER A 305 -1.79 0.42 6.56
C SER A 305 -1.45 -0.79 5.69
N VAL A 306 -0.28 -0.82 5.07
CA VAL A 306 0.17 -1.95 4.25
C VAL A 306 0.29 -3.22 5.09
N ILE A 307 -0.28 -4.32 4.62
CA ILE A 307 -0.20 -5.62 5.32
C ILE A 307 1.27 -6.07 5.43
N PRO A 308 1.81 -6.25 6.64
CA PRO A 308 3.23 -6.50 6.86
C PRO A 308 3.80 -7.75 6.21
N THR A 309 2.98 -8.78 6.00
CA THR A 309 3.43 -10.09 5.52
C THR A 309 3.46 -10.23 4.00
N ASN A 310 2.61 -9.46 3.27
CA ASN A 310 2.46 -9.63 1.82
C ASN A 310 2.51 -8.32 1.03
N GLY A 311 2.66 -7.17 1.69
CA GLY A 311 2.73 -5.87 1.02
C GLY A 311 1.40 -5.39 0.41
N ALA A 312 0.27 -6.02 0.70
CA ALA A 312 -1.04 -5.60 0.18
C ALA A 312 -1.44 -4.24 0.77
N GLY A 313 -1.74 -3.27 -0.10
CA GLY A 313 -2.05 -1.89 0.30
C GLY A 313 -3.38 -1.35 -0.23
N ILE A 314 -3.99 -1.93 -1.28
CA ILE A 314 -5.19 -1.35 -1.91
C ILE A 314 -6.38 -1.37 -0.95
N ASN A 315 -6.81 -2.56 -0.50
CA ASN A 315 -7.91 -2.71 0.44
C ASN A 315 -7.64 -2.05 1.80
N PRO A 316 -6.47 -2.24 2.42
CA PRO A 316 -6.10 -1.53 3.65
C PRO A 316 -6.19 -0.01 3.54
N ALA A 317 -5.77 0.56 2.43
CA ALA A 317 -5.88 1.99 2.19
C ALA A 317 -7.34 2.47 2.16
N MET A 318 -8.22 1.75 1.45
CA MET A 318 -9.66 2.07 1.41
C MET A 318 -10.34 1.84 2.76
N ILE A 319 -9.93 0.81 3.53
CA ILE A 319 -10.42 0.57 4.89
C ILE A 319 -10.11 1.75 5.81
N THR A 320 -8.86 2.23 5.83
CA THR A 320 -8.50 3.39 6.68
C THR A 320 -9.24 4.66 6.26
N ALA A 321 -9.45 4.85 4.96
CA ALA A 321 -10.23 5.96 4.42
C ALA A 321 -11.71 5.87 4.80
N HIS A 322 -12.30 4.67 4.74
CA HIS A 322 -13.68 4.42 5.18
C HIS A 322 -13.86 4.74 6.67
N LEU A 323 -12.96 4.24 7.53
CA LEU A 323 -13.01 4.49 8.97
C LEU A 323 -12.85 5.99 9.31
N LEU A 324 -12.02 6.72 8.57
CA LEU A 324 -11.92 8.17 8.73
C LEU A 324 -13.19 8.87 8.24
N GLY A 325 -13.73 8.47 7.10
CA GLY A 325 -14.98 8.98 6.57
C GLY A 325 -16.16 8.80 7.54
N GLU A 326 -16.32 7.59 8.09
CA GLU A 326 -17.29 7.29 9.16
C GLU A 326 -17.11 8.22 10.38
N SER A 327 -15.84 8.40 10.79
CA SER A 327 -15.52 9.28 11.90
C SER A 327 -15.95 10.73 11.63
N MET A 328 -15.69 11.24 10.43
CA MET A 328 -16.02 12.63 10.07
C MET A 328 -17.52 12.86 9.87
N ILE A 329 -18.25 11.90 9.30
CA ILE A 329 -19.70 12.03 9.07
C ILE A 329 -20.47 11.89 10.38
N HIS A 330 -20.09 10.94 11.23
CA HIS A 330 -20.86 10.59 12.43
C HIS A 330 -20.28 11.15 13.74
N GLY A 331 -19.21 11.96 13.66
CA GLY A 331 -18.56 12.56 14.84
C GLY A 331 -17.91 11.54 15.78
N THR A 332 -17.57 10.35 15.28
CA THR A 332 -16.91 9.31 16.06
C THR A 332 -15.39 9.53 16.09
N ASN A 333 -14.68 8.85 17.00
CA ASN A 333 -13.23 9.03 17.11
C ASN A 333 -12.49 8.05 16.18
N TYR A 334 -11.76 8.57 15.19
CA TYR A 334 -10.99 7.79 14.21
C TYR A 334 -9.98 6.83 14.86
N THR A 335 -9.23 7.29 15.86
CA THR A 335 -8.25 6.45 16.58
C THR A 335 -8.93 5.27 17.27
N LYS A 336 -10.11 5.48 17.88
CA LYS A 336 -10.89 4.39 18.50
C LYS A 336 -11.38 3.39 17.46
N LEU A 337 -11.86 3.87 16.30
CA LEU A 337 -12.28 3.00 15.19
C LEU A 337 -11.11 2.17 14.66
N MET A 338 -9.97 2.80 14.36
CA MET A 338 -8.76 2.11 13.90
C MET A 338 -8.30 1.04 14.88
N ASN A 339 -8.24 1.37 16.18
CA ASN A 339 -7.80 0.44 17.22
C ASN A 339 -8.75 -0.75 17.40
N ARG A 340 -10.05 -0.55 17.23
CA ARG A 340 -11.07 -1.61 17.36
C ARG A 340 -11.14 -2.48 16.11
N VAL A 341 -11.18 -1.87 14.93
CA VAL A 341 -11.52 -2.56 13.68
C VAL A 341 -10.28 -3.12 13.00
N PHE A 342 -9.24 -2.31 12.79
CA PHE A 342 -8.15 -2.64 11.88
C PHE A 342 -6.84 -3.02 12.58
N LYS A 343 -6.49 -2.36 13.69
CA LYS A 343 -5.25 -2.63 14.44
C LYS A 343 -5.04 -4.08 14.84
N PRO A 344 -6.07 -4.85 15.30
CA PRO A 344 -5.87 -6.26 15.69
C PRO A 344 -5.35 -7.15 14.57
N LEU A 345 -5.77 -6.90 13.30
CA LEU A 345 -5.21 -7.59 12.14
C LEU A 345 -3.75 -7.19 11.95
N MET A 346 -3.46 -5.89 11.96
CA MET A 346 -2.13 -5.35 11.68
C MET A 346 -1.09 -5.84 12.71
N ASP A 347 -1.41 -5.80 14.01
CA ASP A 347 -0.53 -6.29 15.08
C ASP A 347 -0.19 -7.78 14.89
N ARG A 348 -1.18 -8.58 14.50
CA ARG A 348 -0.98 -10.00 14.18
C ARG A 348 -0.02 -10.16 12.99
N MET A 349 -0.23 -9.40 11.92
CA MET A 349 0.62 -9.50 10.72
C MET A 349 2.05 -9.01 10.99
N VAL A 350 2.25 -8.00 11.84
CA VAL A 350 3.58 -7.58 12.31
C VAL A 350 4.30 -8.73 13.03
N LEU A 351 3.60 -9.41 13.94
CA LEU A 351 4.18 -10.53 14.67
C LEU A 351 4.65 -11.64 13.71
N PHE A 352 3.82 -11.98 12.73
CA PHE A 352 4.15 -13.01 11.73
C PHE A 352 5.32 -12.62 10.85
N ARG A 353 5.35 -11.38 10.37
CA ARG A 353 6.48 -10.88 9.62
C ARG A 353 7.78 -11.02 10.43
N ARG A 354 7.80 -10.55 11.68
CA ARG A 354 9.00 -10.60 12.53
C ARG A 354 9.49 -12.02 12.77
N VAL A 355 8.58 -12.98 12.90
CA VAL A 355 8.94 -14.39 13.02
C VAL A 355 9.53 -14.96 11.72
N GLY A 356 9.02 -14.51 10.57
CA GLY A 356 9.47 -14.94 9.24
C GLY A 356 10.76 -14.24 8.74
N ASP A 357 11.03 -13.03 9.23
CA ASP A 357 12.15 -12.20 8.75
C ASP A 357 13.51 -12.91 8.73
N PRO A 358 13.93 -13.68 9.75
CA PRO A 358 15.23 -14.40 9.70
C PRO A 358 15.34 -15.37 8.53
N LEU A 359 14.23 -16.00 8.13
CA LEU A 359 14.20 -16.93 7.01
C LEU A 359 14.28 -16.21 5.67
N LEU A 360 13.59 -15.07 5.56
CA LEU A 360 13.61 -14.24 4.36
C LEU A 360 14.92 -13.47 4.15
N MET A 361 15.74 -13.37 5.20
CA MET A 361 17.06 -12.72 5.15
C MET A 361 18.22 -13.67 4.91
N ASN A 362 18.03 -14.99 5.11
CA ASN A 362 19.12 -15.96 5.08
C ASN A 362 18.74 -17.23 4.32
N ARG A 363 19.38 -17.45 3.16
CA ARG A 363 19.13 -18.63 2.32
C ARG A 363 19.37 -19.96 3.04
N LYS A 364 20.45 -20.06 3.81
CA LYS A 364 20.76 -21.29 4.57
C LYS A 364 19.72 -21.57 5.64
N ALA A 365 19.22 -20.54 6.32
CA ALA A 365 18.13 -20.68 7.29
C ALA A 365 16.84 -21.14 6.60
N MET A 366 16.50 -20.56 5.45
CA MET A 366 15.36 -20.98 4.63
C MET A 366 15.46 -22.44 4.21
N GLU A 367 16.61 -22.87 3.71
CA GLU A 367 16.86 -24.27 3.29
C GLU A 367 16.75 -25.26 4.46
N ARG A 368 17.30 -24.90 5.62
CA ARG A 368 17.21 -25.74 6.83
C ARG A 368 15.76 -25.85 7.32
N ALA A 369 15.04 -24.74 7.34
CA ALA A 369 13.62 -24.74 7.71
C ALA A 369 12.78 -25.60 6.76
N MET A 370 13.03 -25.53 5.45
CA MET A 370 12.39 -26.40 4.45
C MET A 370 12.71 -27.88 4.66
N LYS A 371 13.95 -28.24 5.01
CA LYS A 371 14.33 -29.62 5.32
C LYS A 371 13.64 -30.14 6.58
N LEU A 372 13.49 -29.29 7.62
CA LEU A 372 12.84 -29.66 8.88
C LEU A 372 11.33 -29.85 8.71
N SER A 373 10.65 -28.99 8.00
CA SER A 373 9.21 -29.09 7.74
C SER A 373 8.76 -28.25 6.55
N SER A 374 8.86 -28.81 5.34
CA SER A 374 8.37 -28.18 4.13
C SER A 374 6.87 -27.88 4.22
N ARG A 375 6.07 -28.80 4.78
CA ARG A 375 4.62 -28.62 4.92
C ARG A 375 4.26 -27.45 5.82
N LEU A 376 4.95 -27.27 6.95
CA LEU A 376 4.71 -26.15 7.86
C LEU A 376 5.13 -24.84 7.22
N MET A 377 6.28 -24.78 6.54
CA MET A 377 6.77 -23.60 5.83
C MET A 377 5.80 -23.15 4.76
N VAL A 378 5.40 -24.04 3.85
CA VAL A 378 4.47 -23.74 2.76
C VAL A 378 3.13 -23.27 3.30
N SER A 379 2.57 -23.96 4.31
CA SER A 379 1.32 -23.54 4.95
C SER A 379 1.43 -22.15 5.57
N SER A 380 2.55 -21.82 6.21
CA SER A 380 2.76 -20.52 6.84
C SER A 380 2.92 -19.40 5.80
N ILE A 381 3.62 -19.64 4.71
CA ILE A 381 3.75 -18.70 3.59
C ILE A 381 2.36 -18.44 2.97
N TYR A 382 1.59 -19.50 2.74
CA TYR A 382 0.25 -19.39 2.21
C TYR A 382 -0.67 -18.57 3.13
N ASP A 383 -0.70 -18.89 4.43
CA ASP A 383 -1.46 -18.13 5.42
C ASP A 383 -1.02 -16.66 5.49
N ALA A 384 0.29 -16.39 5.42
CA ALA A 384 0.84 -15.03 5.38
C ALA A 384 0.40 -14.26 4.13
N THR A 385 0.36 -14.93 2.98
CA THR A 385 -0.12 -14.36 1.70
C THR A 385 -1.60 -13.99 1.79
N LEU A 386 -2.40 -14.79 2.50
CA LEU A 386 -3.83 -14.54 2.71
C LEU A 386 -4.13 -13.52 3.83
N SER A 387 -3.14 -13.05 4.56
CA SER A 387 -3.33 -12.29 5.81
C SER A 387 -4.17 -13.05 6.85
N SER A 388 -4.10 -14.39 6.84
CA SER A 388 -5.07 -15.29 7.44
C SER A 388 -4.54 -16.14 8.58
N MET A 389 -3.30 -15.95 9.01
CA MET A 389 -2.63 -16.89 9.93
C MET A 389 -3.45 -17.24 11.15
N LYS A 390 -3.77 -18.53 11.24
CA LYS A 390 -4.48 -19.12 12.38
C LYS A 390 -3.60 -19.01 13.63
N LEU A 391 -4.22 -18.78 14.78
CA LEU A 391 -3.50 -18.81 16.06
C LEU A 391 -2.73 -20.13 16.27
N SER A 392 -3.31 -21.26 15.80
CA SER A 392 -2.65 -22.58 15.83
C SER A 392 -1.37 -22.64 14.97
N THR A 393 -1.34 -21.96 13.83
CA THR A 393 -0.14 -21.84 12.99
C THR A 393 0.92 -20.96 13.68
N LEU A 394 0.48 -19.88 14.32
CA LEU A 394 1.36 -19.05 15.14
C LEU A 394 1.99 -19.84 16.29
N ILE A 395 1.19 -20.57 17.05
CA ILE A 395 1.69 -21.39 18.18
C ILE A 395 2.72 -22.40 17.68
N LYS A 396 2.48 -23.10 16.57
CA LYS A 396 3.43 -24.03 15.97
C LYS A 396 4.72 -23.32 15.53
N PHE A 397 4.61 -22.11 14.97
CA PHE A 397 5.75 -21.30 14.59
C PHE A 397 6.54 -20.82 15.81
N LEU A 398 5.88 -20.33 16.85
CA LEU A 398 6.51 -19.89 18.08
C LEU A 398 7.19 -21.05 18.83
N LEU A 399 6.60 -22.22 18.84
CA LEU A 399 7.24 -23.43 19.39
C LEU A 399 8.45 -23.88 18.57
N GLY A 400 8.42 -23.66 17.25
CA GLY A 400 9.57 -23.89 16.36
C GLY A 400 10.59 -22.74 16.34
N TYR A 401 10.26 -21.55 16.85
CA TYR A 401 11.10 -20.36 16.77
C TYR A 401 12.47 -20.50 17.45
N PRO A 402 12.62 -21.14 18.63
CA PRO A 402 13.92 -21.40 19.20
C PRO A 402 14.80 -22.28 18.29
N LEU A 403 14.21 -23.29 17.63
CA LEU A 403 14.88 -24.11 16.63
C LEU A 403 15.26 -23.29 15.39
N ILE A 404 14.38 -22.40 14.91
CA ILE A 404 14.66 -21.50 13.78
C ILE A 404 15.82 -20.56 14.14
N ARG A 405 15.85 -20.01 15.35
CA ARG A 405 16.96 -19.15 15.83
C ARG A 405 18.30 -19.88 15.97
N LEU A 406 18.28 -21.16 16.32
CA LEU A 406 19.48 -22.00 16.39
C LEU A 406 20.03 -22.36 15.00
N ILE A 407 19.20 -22.29 13.96
CA ILE A 407 19.58 -22.62 12.58
C ILE A 407 19.75 -21.37 11.68
N SER A 408 19.39 -20.17 12.14
CA SER A 408 19.65 -18.90 11.44
C SER A 408 21.02 -18.33 11.80
#